data_36b5840943a14d55a591e3df96c107b6
#
_entry.id   36b5840943a14d55a591e3df96c107b6
#
_cell.length_a   1.000
_cell.length_b   1.000
_cell.length_c   1.000
_cell.angle_alpha   90.00
_cell.angle_beta   90.00
_cell.angle_gamma   90.00
#
_symmetry.space_group_name_H-M   'P 1'
#
loop_
_entity.id
_entity.type
_entity.pdbx_description
1 polymer ?
#
loop_
_entity_poly.entity_id
_entity_poly.type
_entity_poly.pdbx_seq_one_letter_code
_entity_poly.pdbx_strand_id
1 'polypeptide(L)'
;MGGSERDQFAAAVHDLLSGADVPAAARRWADGDLAPGLALWRRLAGLGVSALAVPEKWGGLGASPLDLVVACEELGHHALPGPVAESLAAVPALLAVLADTGLADTGLADTGLADTGLADTGLADTGLAPGACGERGLGGEWLAGLAAGDLIATLAMPPRLPFAADAGAARLVLLAEDGAVYRARLGAMHRSVDPARSLSEARGGEVLARDAAEAAARALDLGALACSAQLLGAGRALLEASVRHASVRAQFGRPVGAFQAVKHKLADVAIGLEFARPLLDAAATALGDDAATAGRDVSAAKVACADAAYRAARAALQVHGAIGYTAELDLSLWLAKVRALVPAWGSQAEHRARVMRELSGQGGPR
;
A
#
# COMPACT_ATOMS: atom_id res chain seq x y z
N MET A 1 11.02 -15.74 5.18
CA MET A 1 12.39 -15.30 5.59
C MET A 1 12.54 -15.43 7.11
N GLY A 2 13.72 -15.76 7.64
CA GLY A 2 14.03 -15.68 9.08
C GLY A 2 14.22 -14.25 9.55
N GLY A 3 14.31 -14.01 10.89
CA GLY A 3 14.45 -12.64 11.44
C GLY A 3 15.62 -11.86 10.84
N SER A 4 16.82 -12.45 10.83
CA SER A 4 18.02 -11.82 10.25
C SER A 4 17.91 -11.54 8.74
N GLU A 5 17.20 -12.39 7.99
CA GLU A 5 16.97 -12.18 6.55
C GLU A 5 15.99 -11.01 6.32
N ARG A 6 14.97 -10.86 7.17
CA ARG A 6 14.05 -9.71 7.13
C ARG A 6 14.78 -8.41 7.40
N ASP A 7 15.67 -8.39 8.39
CA ASP A 7 16.47 -7.20 8.71
C ASP A 7 17.38 -6.81 7.54
N GLN A 8 18.01 -7.78 6.89
CA GLN A 8 18.84 -7.57 5.69
C GLN A 8 17.99 -7.07 4.50
N PHE A 9 16.80 -7.64 4.31
CA PHE A 9 15.89 -7.22 3.26
C PHE A 9 15.37 -5.79 3.50
N ALA A 10 14.96 -5.48 4.74
CA ALA A 10 14.57 -4.11 5.12
C ALA A 10 15.70 -3.12 4.83
N ALA A 11 16.93 -3.45 5.23
CA ALA A 11 18.09 -2.61 4.98
C ALA A 11 18.34 -2.40 3.47
N ALA A 12 18.23 -3.44 2.66
CA ALA A 12 18.39 -3.34 1.20
C ALA A 12 17.34 -2.43 0.55
N VAL A 13 16.07 -2.53 0.97
CA VAL A 13 15.00 -1.63 0.50
C VAL A 13 15.25 -0.20 0.97
N HIS A 14 15.63 -0.04 2.25
CA HIS A 14 15.97 1.26 2.83
C HIS A 14 17.12 1.94 2.09
N ASP A 15 18.22 1.23 1.86
CA ASP A 15 19.41 1.76 1.19
C ASP A 15 19.12 2.16 -0.26
N LEU A 16 18.33 1.33 -0.98
CA LEU A 16 17.91 1.65 -2.34
C LEU A 16 17.13 2.97 -2.40
N LEU A 17 16.19 3.17 -1.47
CA LEU A 17 15.35 4.37 -1.44
C LEU A 17 16.07 5.57 -0.86
N SER A 18 16.94 5.40 0.14
CA SER A 18 17.79 6.46 0.68
C SER A 18 18.81 6.97 -0.34
N GLY A 19 19.30 6.09 -1.21
CA GLY A 19 20.18 6.45 -2.33
C GLY A 19 19.47 7.08 -3.52
N ALA A 20 18.14 7.31 -3.42
CA ALA A 20 17.31 7.90 -4.47
C ALA A 20 16.61 9.17 -3.95
N ASP A 21 16.32 10.11 -4.85
CA ASP A 21 15.52 11.29 -4.52
C ASP A 21 14.02 10.98 -4.59
N VAL A 22 13.53 10.18 -3.62
CA VAL A 22 12.11 9.82 -3.52
C VAL A 22 11.21 11.04 -3.36
N PRO A 23 11.57 12.08 -2.57
CA PRO A 23 10.79 13.31 -2.50
C PRO A 23 10.62 14.02 -3.84
N ALA A 24 11.67 14.12 -4.66
CA ALA A 24 11.55 14.70 -6.00
C ALA A 24 10.68 13.83 -6.91
N ALA A 25 10.82 12.50 -6.85
CA ALA A 25 9.97 11.58 -7.60
C ALA A 25 8.48 11.71 -7.21
N ALA A 26 8.19 11.87 -5.92
CA ALA A 26 6.82 12.06 -5.43
C ALA A 26 6.21 13.39 -5.90
N ARG A 27 7.00 14.48 -5.95
CA ARG A 27 6.54 15.76 -6.51
C ARG A 27 6.27 15.67 -8.00
N ARG A 28 7.16 15.04 -8.77
CA ARG A 28 6.94 14.81 -10.21
C ARG A 28 5.70 13.96 -10.46
N TRP A 29 5.48 12.93 -9.64
CA TRP A 29 4.27 12.11 -9.68
C TRP A 29 3.00 12.95 -9.44
N ALA A 30 3.03 13.86 -8.48
CA ALA A 30 1.93 14.79 -8.20
C ALA A 30 1.64 15.74 -9.37
N ASP A 31 2.66 16.09 -10.15
CA ASP A 31 2.57 16.93 -11.36
C ASP A 31 2.20 16.12 -12.62
N GLY A 32 2.00 14.80 -12.49
CA GLY A 32 1.62 13.90 -13.60
C GLY A 32 2.80 13.28 -14.34
N ASP A 33 4.05 13.59 -13.97
CA ASP A 33 5.21 12.90 -14.51
C ASP A 33 5.53 11.66 -13.67
N LEU A 34 5.05 10.53 -14.14
CA LEU A 34 5.18 9.25 -13.45
C LEU A 34 6.56 8.60 -13.62
N ALA A 35 7.34 9.02 -14.62
CA ALA A 35 8.57 8.32 -15.03
C ALA A 35 9.59 8.12 -13.89
N PRO A 36 9.92 9.12 -13.03
CA PRO A 36 10.84 8.92 -11.92
C PRO A 36 10.32 7.92 -10.88
N GLY A 37 9.03 7.99 -10.55
CA GLY A 37 8.40 7.04 -9.63
C GLY A 37 8.41 5.61 -10.19
N LEU A 38 8.05 5.42 -11.45
CA LEU A 38 8.08 4.12 -12.13
C LEU A 38 9.51 3.55 -12.20
N ALA A 39 10.53 4.38 -12.31
CA ALA A 39 11.92 3.93 -12.23
C ALA A 39 12.26 3.37 -10.85
N LEU A 40 11.74 3.96 -9.75
CA LEU A 40 11.87 3.41 -8.40
C LEU A 40 11.16 2.06 -8.26
N TRP A 41 9.95 1.94 -8.81
CA TRP A 41 9.19 0.69 -8.81
C TRP A 41 9.96 -0.45 -9.50
N ARG A 42 10.59 -0.19 -10.67
CA ARG A 42 11.43 -1.19 -11.36
C ARG A 42 12.64 -1.60 -10.53
N ARG A 43 13.29 -0.66 -9.85
CA ARG A 43 14.43 -0.96 -8.96
C ARG A 43 13.98 -1.82 -7.77
N LEU A 44 12.83 -1.55 -7.18
CA LEU A 44 12.24 -2.35 -6.11
C LEU A 44 11.84 -3.74 -6.58
N ALA A 45 11.33 -3.87 -7.81
CA ALA A 45 11.08 -5.16 -8.43
C ALA A 45 12.37 -5.99 -8.58
N GLY A 46 13.48 -5.34 -8.94
CA GLY A 46 14.81 -5.97 -8.98
C GLY A 46 15.29 -6.51 -7.61
N LEU A 47 14.76 -6.01 -6.49
CA LEU A 47 14.96 -6.57 -5.14
C LEU A 47 13.92 -7.63 -4.76
N GLY A 48 12.96 -7.94 -5.64
CA GLY A 48 11.89 -8.90 -5.38
C GLY A 48 10.69 -8.36 -4.61
N VAL A 49 10.60 -7.04 -4.35
CA VAL A 49 9.49 -6.44 -3.59
C VAL A 49 8.13 -6.73 -4.25
N SER A 50 8.04 -6.64 -5.58
CA SER A 50 6.82 -6.92 -6.35
C SER A 50 6.43 -8.41 -6.35
N ALA A 51 7.39 -9.31 -6.13
CA ALA A 51 7.19 -10.74 -6.14
C ALA A 51 6.76 -11.32 -4.78
N LEU A 52 6.85 -10.55 -3.67
CA LEU A 52 6.63 -11.06 -2.32
C LEU A 52 5.29 -11.79 -2.15
N ALA A 53 4.19 -11.14 -2.48
CA ALA A 53 2.84 -11.67 -2.27
C ALA A 53 2.35 -12.56 -3.43
N VAL A 54 3.11 -12.69 -4.50
CA VAL A 54 2.77 -13.57 -5.63
C VAL A 54 3.22 -14.99 -5.33
N PRO A 55 2.34 -16.03 -5.48
CA PRO A 55 2.74 -17.41 -5.27
C PRO A 55 3.86 -17.88 -6.21
N GLU A 56 4.72 -18.80 -5.73
CA GLU A 56 5.87 -19.31 -6.50
C GLU A 56 5.49 -19.92 -7.86
N LYS A 57 4.34 -20.62 -7.92
CA LYS A 57 3.82 -21.21 -9.18
C LYS A 57 3.55 -20.18 -10.28
N TRP A 58 3.39 -18.92 -9.93
CA TRP A 58 3.21 -17.78 -10.85
C TRP A 58 4.47 -16.90 -10.98
N GLY A 59 5.63 -17.40 -10.55
CA GLY A 59 6.92 -16.69 -10.65
C GLY A 59 7.19 -15.69 -9.50
N GLY A 60 6.38 -15.72 -8.45
CA GLY A 60 6.60 -14.93 -7.24
C GLY A 60 7.50 -15.62 -6.22
N LEU A 61 7.58 -15.03 -5.03
CA LEU A 61 8.35 -15.57 -3.89
C LEU A 61 7.46 -16.31 -2.88
N GLY A 62 6.13 -16.20 -2.96
CA GLY A 62 5.24 -16.80 -1.98
C GLY A 62 5.58 -16.41 -0.55
N ALA A 63 6.10 -15.20 -0.34
CA ALA A 63 6.59 -14.75 0.95
C ALA A 63 5.45 -14.56 1.95
N SER A 64 5.78 -14.67 3.24
CA SER A 64 4.78 -14.50 4.29
C SER A 64 4.24 -13.06 4.34
N PRO A 65 3.02 -12.84 4.87
CA PRO A 65 2.52 -11.49 5.09
C PRO A 65 3.43 -10.63 5.98
N LEU A 66 4.23 -11.25 6.86
CA LEU A 66 5.21 -10.55 7.68
C LEU A 66 6.38 -10.00 6.83
N ASP A 67 6.81 -10.72 5.80
CA ASP A 67 7.83 -10.25 4.87
C ASP A 67 7.31 -9.06 4.03
N LEU A 68 6.02 -9.10 3.65
CA LEU A 68 5.34 -7.99 2.98
C LEU A 68 5.25 -6.75 3.89
N VAL A 69 4.96 -6.93 5.19
CA VAL A 69 4.93 -5.84 6.18
C VAL A 69 6.27 -5.12 6.22
N VAL A 70 7.38 -5.86 6.27
CA VAL A 70 8.73 -5.29 6.28
C VAL A 70 8.99 -4.40 5.06
N ALA A 71 8.65 -4.88 3.86
CA ALA A 71 8.77 -4.07 2.64
C ALA A 71 7.88 -2.83 2.70
N CYS A 72 6.58 -2.99 2.97
CA CYS A 72 5.62 -1.89 2.97
C CYS A 72 5.95 -0.82 4.03
N GLU A 73 6.56 -1.20 5.14
CA GLU A 73 7.00 -0.25 6.15
C GLU A 73 8.13 0.65 5.61
N GLU A 74 9.13 0.09 4.95
CA GLU A 74 10.19 0.90 4.33
C GLU A 74 9.66 1.78 3.19
N LEU A 75 8.71 1.28 2.38
CA LEU A 75 8.05 2.09 1.36
C LEU A 75 7.27 3.29 1.97
N GLY A 76 6.63 3.07 3.13
CA GLY A 76 5.98 4.13 3.90
C GLY A 76 6.97 5.12 4.52
N HIS A 77 8.09 4.61 5.06
CA HIS A 77 9.18 5.41 5.62
C HIS A 77 9.75 6.40 4.59
N HIS A 78 9.84 6.00 3.33
CA HIS A 78 10.33 6.84 2.23
C HIS A 78 9.22 7.58 1.48
N ALA A 79 7.96 7.46 1.89
CA ALA A 79 6.80 8.06 1.21
C ALA A 79 6.72 7.74 -0.29
N LEU A 80 7.06 6.50 -0.70
CA LEU A 80 7.03 6.07 -2.10
C LEU A 80 5.67 6.41 -2.74
N PRO A 81 5.63 7.06 -3.93
CA PRO A 81 4.38 7.28 -4.66
C PRO A 81 3.89 6.01 -5.37
N GLY A 82 2.59 5.96 -5.65
CA GLY A 82 1.94 4.86 -6.38
C GLY A 82 1.08 3.96 -5.50
N PRO A 83 0.38 2.98 -6.13
CA PRO A 83 -0.63 2.14 -5.48
C PRO A 83 0.01 0.96 -4.72
N VAL A 84 0.75 1.25 -3.65
CA VAL A 84 1.58 0.26 -2.92
C VAL A 84 0.73 -0.87 -2.35
N ALA A 85 -0.28 -0.56 -1.55
CA ALA A 85 -1.12 -1.59 -0.92
C ALA A 85 -1.93 -2.38 -1.95
N GLU A 86 -2.36 -1.70 -3.00
CA GLU A 86 -3.12 -2.29 -4.11
C GLU A 86 -2.24 -3.26 -4.90
N SER A 87 -1.10 -2.80 -5.40
CA SER A 87 -0.26 -3.54 -6.34
C SER A 87 0.59 -4.63 -5.70
N LEU A 88 1.06 -4.40 -4.47
CA LEU A 88 1.97 -5.34 -3.80
C LEU A 88 1.26 -6.36 -2.90
N ALA A 89 0.01 -6.08 -2.50
CA ALA A 89 -0.71 -6.90 -1.53
C ALA A 89 -2.08 -7.37 -2.04
N ALA A 90 -3.00 -6.43 -2.27
CA ALA A 90 -4.40 -6.76 -2.49
C ALA A 90 -4.66 -7.42 -3.83
N VAL A 91 -4.11 -6.89 -4.93
CA VAL A 91 -4.31 -7.46 -6.26
C VAL A 91 -3.65 -8.83 -6.40
N PRO A 92 -2.40 -9.05 -5.96
CA PRO A 92 -1.83 -10.40 -5.92
C PRO A 92 -2.69 -11.39 -5.14
N ALA A 93 -3.19 -11.01 -3.96
CA ALA A 93 -4.04 -11.87 -3.15
C ALA A 93 -5.37 -12.19 -3.82
N LEU A 94 -6.02 -11.20 -4.42
CA LEU A 94 -7.26 -11.37 -5.16
C LEU A 94 -7.09 -12.36 -6.32
N LEU A 95 -6.09 -12.10 -7.16
CA LEU A 95 -5.81 -12.91 -8.35
C LEU A 95 -5.36 -14.33 -8.00
N ALA A 96 -4.61 -14.53 -6.92
CA ALA A 96 -4.16 -15.86 -6.51
C ALA A 96 -5.35 -16.77 -6.15
N VAL A 97 -6.32 -16.26 -5.37
CA VAL A 97 -7.53 -17.03 -5.02
C VAL A 97 -8.38 -17.31 -6.26
N LEU A 98 -8.55 -16.31 -7.14
CA LEU A 98 -9.33 -16.48 -8.37
C LEU A 98 -8.68 -17.49 -9.34
N ALA A 99 -7.36 -17.48 -9.47
CA ALA A 99 -6.64 -18.42 -10.31
C ALA A 99 -6.71 -19.86 -9.76
N ASP A 100 -6.72 -20.03 -8.44
CA ASP A 100 -6.83 -21.34 -7.80
C ASP A 100 -8.23 -21.97 -7.90
N THR A 101 -9.25 -21.12 -7.95
CA THR A 101 -10.65 -21.59 -8.09
C THR A 101 -11.08 -21.82 -9.54
N GLY A 102 -10.23 -21.54 -10.52
CA GLY A 102 -10.56 -21.63 -11.94
C GLY A 102 -11.58 -20.59 -12.43
N LEU A 103 -11.96 -19.64 -11.56
CA LEU A 103 -12.96 -18.62 -11.88
C LEU A 103 -12.47 -17.58 -12.91
N ALA A 104 -11.16 -17.48 -13.12
CA ALA A 104 -10.55 -16.55 -14.08
C ALA A 104 -10.50 -17.08 -15.52
N ASP A 105 -10.84 -18.35 -15.76
CA ASP A 105 -10.72 -18.99 -17.09
C ASP A 105 -12.03 -19.04 -17.89
N THR A 106 -13.15 -18.62 -17.32
CA THR A 106 -14.45 -18.74 -17.98
C THR A 106 -14.74 -17.52 -18.86
N GLY A 107 -14.18 -17.46 -20.06
CA GLY A 107 -14.71 -16.62 -21.15
C GLY A 107 -13.79 -15.62 -21.82
N LEU A 108 -12.48 -15.68 -21.67
CA LEU A 108 -11.51 -14.65 -22.14
C LEU A 108 -10.69 -15.10 -23.35
N ALA A 109 -11.29 -15.78 -24.31
CA ALA A 109 -10.55 -16.26 -25.50
C ALA A 109 -10.19 -15.14 -26.50
N ASP A 110 -10.73 -13.91 -26.41
CA ASP A 110 -10.55 -12.94 -27.51
C ASP A 110 -10.84 -11.46 -27.14
N THR A 111 -10.11 -10.86 -26.19
CA THR A 111 -10.11 -9.39 -26.10
C THR A 111 -8.70 -8.85 -25.93
N GLY A 112 -8.18 -8.34 -27.05
CA GLY A 112 -6.87 -7.70 -27.13
C GLY A 112 -6.68 -6.57 -26.13
N LEU A 113 -5.47 -6.51 -25.57
CA LEU A 113 -4.93 -5.43 -24.73
C LEU A 113 -4.89 -4.04 -25.42
N ALA A 114 -5.55 -3.87 -26.58
CA ALA A 114 -5.31 -2.78 -27.53
C ALA A 114 -6.18 -1.52 -27.33
N ASP A 115 -7.16 -1.48 -26.43
CA ASP A 115 -8.09 -0.34 -26.40
C ASP A 115 -8.32 0.25 -25.00
N THR A 116 -7.24 0.58 -24.31
CA THR A 116 -7.29 1.53 -23.20
C THR A 116 -6.75 2.85 -23.67
N GLY A 117 -7.55 3.81 -24.07
CA GLY A 117 -7.20 5.14 -24.61
C GLY A 117 -6.01 5.93 -24.02
N LEU A 118 -4.95 5.23 -23.64
CA LEU A 118 -3.65 5.70 -23.12
C LEU A 118 -2.53 5.58 -24.16
N ALA A 119 -2.86 5.77 -25.44
CA ALA A 119 -1.92 5.63 -26.56
C ALA A 119 -0.77 6.66 -26.58
N ASP A 120 -0.66 7.57 -25.61
CA ASP A 120 0.29 8.70 -25.72
C ASP A 120 1.23 8.86 -24.50
N THR A 121 1.48 7.83 -23.70
CA THR A 121 2.42 7.92 -22.56
C THR A 121 3.71 7.13 -22.73
N GLY A 122 4.26 7.00 -23.93
CA GLY A 122 5.64 6.51 -24.14
C GLY A 122 5.98 5.10 -23.59
N LEU A 123 5.00 4.34 -23.08
CA LEU A 123 5.12 2.99 -22.50
C LEU A 123 4.64 1.89 -23.48
N ALA A 124 4.48 2.23 -24.75
CA ALA A 124 3.85 1.36 -25.77
C ALA A 124 4.73 0.19 -26.25
N ASP A 125 5.93 0.01 -25.73
CA ASP A 125 6.86 -1.00 -26.27
C ASP A 125 7.47 -1.91 -25.20
N THR A 126 6.63 -2.61 -24.43
CA THR A 126 7.05 -3.77 -23.65
C THR A 126 6.24 -4.99 -24.11
N GLY A 127 6.86 -5.76 -24.97
CA GLY A 127 6.46 -6.95 -25.71
C GLY A 127 5.62 -8.04 -25.04
N LEU A 128 4.53 -7.72 -24.40
CA LEU A 128 3.45 -8.67 -24.09
C LEU A 128 2.56 -8.74 -25.32
N ALA A 129 2.97 -9.57 -26.31
CA ALA A 129 2.20 -9.83 -27.50
C ALA A 129 0.85 -10.46 -27.13
N PRO A 130 -0.27 -10.01 -27.72
CA PRO A 130 -1.54 -10.73 -27.65
C PRO A 130 -1.38 -12.02 -28.47
N GLY A 131 -1.28 -13.18 -27.79
CA GLY A 131 -1.26 -14.40 -28.58
C GLY A 131 -0.61 -15.66 -28.01
N ALA A 132 -0.27 -15.70 -26.75
CA ALA A 132 0.15 -16.94 -26.11
C ALA A 132 -0.60 -17.13 -24.80
N CYS A 133 -1.90 -17.40 -24.87
CA CYS A 133 -2.62 -17.97 -23.76
C CYS A 133 -2.10 -19.42 -23.58
N GLY A 134 -0.92 -19.50 -22.92
CA GLY A 134 -0.34 -20.76 -22.49
C GLY A 134 -1.14 -21.31 -21.32
N GLU A 135 -0.79 -22.49 -20.82
CA GLU A 135 -1.43 -23.25 -19.73
C GLU A 135 -1.73 -22.48 -18.43
N ARG A 136 -1.43 -21.16 -18.36
CA ARG A 136 -1.51 -20.34 -17.14
C ARG A 136 -2.80 -19.56 -16.93
N GLY A 137 -3.66 -19.41 -17.92
CA GLY A 137 -4.82 -18.51 -17.83
C GLY A 137 -4.45 -17.04 -17.59
N LEU A 138 -5.38 -16.09 -17.80
CA LEU A 138 -5.14 -14.64 -17.67
C LEU A 138 -4.72 -14.21 -16.27
N GLY A 139 -5.29 -14.82 -15.23
CA GLY A 139 -4.93 -14.53 -13.84
C GLY A 139 -3.46 -14.83 -13.55
N GLY A 140 -2.95 -15.94 -14.08
CA GLY A 140 -1.56 -16.35 -13.96
C GLY A 140 -0.58 -15.44 -14.71
N GLU A 141 -0.96 -14.94 -15.89
CA GLU A 141 -0.15 -13.98 -16.64
C GLU A 141 -0.03 -12.63 -15.90
N TRP A 142 -1.12 -12.14 -15.33
CA TRP A 142 -1.09 -10.92 -14.52
C TRP A 142 -0.25 -11.09 -13.25
N LEU A 143 -0.36 -12.23 -12.56
CA LEU A 143 0.47 -12.54 -11.41
C LEU A 143 1.96 -12.58 -11.77
N ALA A 144 2.30 -13.21 -12.89
CA ALA A 144 3.68 -13.23 -13.38
C ALA A 144 4.20 -11.82 -13.74
N GLY A 145 3.37 -11.00 -14.38
CA GLY A 145 3.70 -9.60 -14.69
C GLY A 145 3.87 -8.73 -13.44
N LEU A 146 3.06 -8.95 -12.41
CA LEU A 146 3.22 -8.30 -11.10
C LEU A 146 4.53 -8.73 -10.44
N ALA A 147 4.82 -10.03 -10.41
CA ALA A 147 6.05 -10.55 -9.81
C ALA A 147 7.31 -10.00 -10.49
N ALA A 148 7.30 -9.92 -11.82
CA ALA A 148 8.40 -9.35 -12.61
C ALA A 148 8.55 -7.83 -12.44
N GLY A 149 7.52 -7.13 -11.92
CA GLY A 149 7.48 -5.68 -11.85
C GLY A 149 7.16 -4.97 -13.18
N ASP A 150 6.72 -5.74 -14.18
CA ASP A 150 6.30 -5.22 -15.50
C ASP A 150 4.86 -4.70 -15.47
N LEU A 151 4.10 -5.10 -14.46
CA LEU A 151 2.71 -4.72 -14.25
C LEU A 151 2.54 -4.03 -12.90
N ILE A 152 1.97 -2.83 -12.91
CA ILE A 152 1.42 -2.17 -11.75
C ILE A 152 -0.11 -2.28 -11.84
N ALA A 153 -0.74 -2.65 -10.75
CA ALA A 153 -2.18 -2.81 -10.69
C ALA A 153 -2.81 -2.00 -9.56
N THR A 154 -4.07 -1.66 -9.71
CA THR A 154 -4.86 -1.02 -8.66
C THR A 154 -6.25 -1.63 -8.58
N LEU A 155 -6.95 -1.35 -7.48
CA LEU A 155 -8.19 -1.99 -7.12
C LEU A 155 -9.14 -0.99 -6.46
N ALA A 156 -10.41 -1.03 -6.82
CA ALA A 156 -11.50 -0.43 -6.06
C ALA A 156 -12.40 -1.53 -5.45
N MET A 157 -12.89 -1.30 -4.23
CA MET A 157 -13.77 -2.22 -3.48
C MET A 157 -14.81 -1.41 -2.67
N PRO A 158 -15.81 -0.82 -3.32
CA PRO A 158 -16.86 -0.09 -2.61
C PRO A 158 -17.56 -0.96 -1.55
N PRO A 159 -18.04 -0.38 -0.45
CA PRO A 159 -17.91 1.04 -0.07
C PRO A 159 -16.59 1.40 0.62
N ARG A 160 -15.75 0.42 1.02
CA ARG A 160 -14.56 0.66 1.83
C ARG A 160 -13.40 1.27 1.07
N LEU A 161 -13.26 0.92 -0.20
CA LEU A 161 -12.27 1.46 -1.13
C LEU A 161 -12.97 1.95 -2.40
N PRO A 162 -13.67 3.09 -2.34
CA PRO A 162 -14.57 3.51 -3.42
C PRO A 162 -13.84 3.97 -4.70
N PHE A 163 -12.53 4.19 -4.63
CA PHE A 163 -11.73 4.68 -5.73
C PHE A 163 -10.51 3.80 -5.98
N ALA A 164 -10.14 3.63 -7.23
CA ALA A 164 -8.85 3.06 -7.62
C ALA A 164 -7.76 4.12 -7.45
N ALA A 165 -6.76 3.82 -6.60
CA ALA A 165 -5.64 4.72 -6.35
C ALA A 165 -4.65 4.65 -7.52
N ASP A 166 -4.15 5.82 -7.93
CA ASP A 166 -3.08 5.96 -8.93
C ASP A 166 -3.32 5.16 -10.23
N ALA A 167 -4.58 5.12 -10.68
CA ALA A 167 -4.98 4.36 -11.86
C ALA A 167 -4.23 4.78 -13.13
N GLY A 168 -3.72 6.02 -13.19
CA GLY A 168 -2.88 6.49 -14.30
C GLY A 168 -1.51 5.81 -14.39
N ALA A 169 -1.04 5.20 -13.30
CA ALA A 169 0.20 4.42 -13.28
C ALA A 169 -0.05 2.91 -13.47
N ALA A 170 -1.31 2.48 -13.32
CA ALA A 170 -1.69 1.08 -13.35
C ALA A 170 -2.07 0.65 -14.77
N ARG A 171 -1.55 -0.50 -15.20
CA ARG A 171 -1.96 -1.16 -16.46
C ARG A 171 -3.15 -2.11 -16.26
N LEU A 172 -3.43 -2.49 -15.00
CA LEU A 172 -4.57 -3.31 -14.62
C LEU A 172 -5.35 -2.59 -13.53
N VAL A 173 -6.62 -2.30 -13.81
CA VAL A 173 -7.54 -1.72 -12.83
C VAL A 173 -8.68 -2.70 -12.60
N LEU A 174 -8.83 -3.11 -11.34
CA LEU A 174 -9.87 -4.05 -10.93
C LEU A 174 -10.94 -3.34 -10.10
N LEU A 175 -12.16 -3.87 -10.18
CA LEU A 175 -13.27 -3.51 -9.30
C LEU A 175 -13.84 -4.80 -8.70
N ALA A 176 -13.86 -4.88 -7.37
CA ALA A 176 -14.58 -5.95 -6.67
C ALA A 176 -15.84 -5.38 -6.01
N GLU A 177 -16.99 -5.76 -6.50
CA GLU A 177 -18.29 -5.25 -6.08
C GLU A 177 -19.35 -6.34 -6.20
N ASP A 178 -20.28 -6.41 -5.24
CA ASP A 178 -21.42 -7.34 -5.22
C ASP A 178 -21.05 -8.80 -5.47
N GLY A 179 -19.91 -9.24 -4.92
CA GLY A 179 -19.41 -10.61 -5.04
C GLY A 179 -18.79 -10.94 -6.40
N ALA A 180 -18.63 -9.97 -7.28
CA ALA A 180 -17.98 -10.16 -8.58
C ALA A 180 -16.72 -9.31 -8.70
N VAL A 181 -15.81 -9.72 -9.58
CA VAL A 181 -14.61 -8.96 -9.95
C VAL A 181 -14.70 -8.61 -11.43
N TYR A 182 -14.38 -7.36 -11.70
CA TYR A 182 -14.43 -6.79 -13.04
C TYR A 182 -13.06 -6.22 -13.41
N ARG A 183 -12.70 -6.30 -14.70
CA ARG A 183 -11.74 -5.36 -15.27
C ARG A 183 -12.48 -4.02 -15.38
N ALA A 184 -12.05 -3.05 -14.56
CA ALA A 184 -12.79 -1.81 -14.42
C ALA A 184 -12.60 -0.87 -15.59
N ARG A 185 -13.66 -0.10 -15.88
CA ARG A 185 -13.57 1.12 -16.69
C ARG A 185 -13.35 2.30 -15.76
N LEU A 186 -12.43 3.19 -16.12
CA LEU A 186 -12.16 4.39 -15.35
C LEU A 186 -13.22 5.46 -15.62
N GLY A 187 -13.64 6.13 -14.56
CA GLY A 187 -14.49 7.31 -14.59
C GLY A 187 -13.70 8.57 -14.25
N ALA A 188 -14.34 9.51 -13.54
CA ALA A 188 -13.69 10.76 -13.16
C ALA A 188 -12.50 10.55 -12.22
N MET A 189 -11.46 11.36 -12.41
CA MET A 189 -10.31 11.41 -11.51
C MET A 189 -10.50 12.53 -10.49
N HIS A 190 -10.25 12.24 -9.23
CA HIS A 190 -10.32 13.16 -8.11
C HIS A 190 -8.93 13.35 -7.49
N ARG A 191 -8.66 14.56 -7.02
CA ARG A 191 -7.44 14.85 -6.27
C ARG A 191 -7.58 14.35 -4.82
N SER A 192 -6.56 13.65 -4.34
CA SER A 192 -6.45 13.29 -2.93
C SER A 192 -5.86 14.46 -2.12
N VAL A 193 -5.95 14.35 -0.78
CA VAL A 193 -5.22 15.25 0.13
C VAL A 193 -3.70 15.05 0.05
N ASP A 194 -3.24 13.87 -0.40
CA ASP A 194 -1.87 13.62 -0.82
C ASP A 194 -1.76 13.94 -2.32
N PRO A 195 -1.03 14.99 -2.73
CA PRO A 195 -0.88 15.33 -4.13
C PRO A 195 -0.23 14.22 -4.98
N ALA A 196 0.60 13.38 -4.35
CA ALA A 196 1.22 12.22 -4.99
C ALA A 196 0.32 10.97 -5.00
N ARG A 197 -0.99 11.14 -4.82
CA ARG A 197 -1.99 10.06 -4.88
C ARG A 197 -3.23 10.54 -5.61
N SER A 198 -3.50 10.02 -6.78
CA SER A 198 -4.75 10.25 -7.51
C SER A 198 -5.81 9.21 -7.14
N LEU A 199 -7.08 9.55 -7.30
CA LEU A 199 -8.22 8.68 -6.99
C LEU A 199 -9.14 8.67 -8.20
N SER A 200 -9.33 7.51 -8.84
CA SER A 200 -10.21 7.38 -10.01
C SER A 200 -11.45 6.58 -9.66
N GLU A 201 -12.60 7.04 -10.13
CA GLU A 201 -13.81 6.22 -10.12
C GLU A 201 -13.55 4.96 -10.93
N ALA A 202 -13.98 3.82 -10.40
CA ALA A 202 -13.99 2.55 -11.11
C ALA A 202 -15.43 2.11 -11.31
N ARG A 203 -15.77 1.68 -12.52
CA ARG A 203 -17.10 1.20 -12.88
C ARG A 203 -16.99 -0.19 -13.47
N GLY A 204 -18.03 -1.00 -13.33
CA GLY A 204 -18.10 -2.33 -13.92
C GLY A 204 -17.78 -2.30 -15.42
N GLY A 205 -16.91 -3.17 -15.83
CA GLY A 205 -16.50 -3.42 -17.20
C GLY A 205 -16.70 -4.89 -17.54
N GLU A 206 -15.64 -5.53 -18.02
CA GLU A 206 -15.63 -6.96 -18.28
C GLU A 206 -15.67 -7.74 -16.95
N VAL A 207 -16.56 -8.72 -16.85
CA VAL A 207 -16.65 -9.63 -15.69
C VAL A 207 -15.52 -10.63 -15.77
N LEU A 208 -14.64 -10.63 -14.78
CA LEU A 208 -13.54 -11.58 -14.67
C LEU A 208 -13.90 -12.79 -13.82
N ALA A 209 -14.67 -12.58 -12.77
CA ALA A 209 -15.11 -13.64 -11.86
C ALA A 209 -16.44 -13.29 -11.20
N ARG A 210 -17.21 -14.32 -10.86
CA ARG A 210 -18.39 -14.26 -10.00
C ARG A 210 -18.12 -15.10 -8.75
N ASP A 211 -18.91 -14.90 -7.69
CA ASP A 211 -18.72 -15.60 -6.41
C ASP A 211 -17.31 -15.37 -5.78
N ALA A 212 -16.79 -14.17 -5.99
CA ALA A 212 -15.44 -13.77 -5.59
C ALA A 212 -15.36 -13.14 -4.17
N ALA A 213 -16.38 -13.36 -3.32
CA ALA A 213 -16.46 -12.72 -2.00
C ALA A 213 -15.29 -13.08 -1.09
N GLU A 214 -14.83 -14.34 -1.11
CA GLU A 214 -13.67 -14.78 -0.32
C GLU A 214 -12.37 -14.14 -0.82
N ALA A 215 -12.15 -14.14 -2.15
CA ALA A 215 -11.01 -13.49 -2.75
C ALA A 215 -10.96 -11.99 -2.44
N ALA A 216 -12.11 -11.31 -2.49
CA ALA A 216 -12.25 -9.91 -2.13
C ALA A 216 -11.97 -9.66 -0.63
N ALA A 217 -12.44 -10.54 0.25
CA ALA A 217 -12.16 -10.45 1.69
C ALA A 217 -10.66 -10.60 1.99
N ARG A 218 -9.99 -11.56 1.35
CA ARG A 218 -8.54 -11.78 1.48
C ARG A 218 -7.76 -10.56 0.97
N ALA A 219 -8.14 -10.01 -0.19
CA ALA A 219 -7.54 -8.81 -0.76
C ALA A 219 -7.69 -7.59 0.16
N LEU A 220 -8.87 -7.41 0.77
CA LEU A 220 -9.14 -6.34 1.72
C LEU A 220 -8.22 -6.43 2.94
N ASP A 221 -8.07 -7.61 3.52
CA ASP A 221 -7.27 -7.81 4.72
C ASP A 221 -5.77 -7.61 4.44
N LEU A 222 -5.24 -8.13 3.33
CA LEU A 222 -3.84 -7.90 2.94
C LEU A 222 -3.58 -6.45 2.54
N GLY A 223 -4.50 -5.79 1.85
CA GLY A 223 -4.39 -4.37 1.54
C GLY A 223 -4.41 -3.49 2.78
N ALA A 224 -5.28 -3.80 3.76
CA ALA A 224 -5.32 -3.11 5.04
C ALA A 224 -4.04 -3.33 5.87
N LEU A 225 -3.48 -4.54 5.84
CA LEU A 225 -2.20 -4.87 6.48
C LEU A 225 -1.05 -4.04 5.86
N ALA A 226 -0.92 -4.04 4.53
CA ALA A 226 0.09 -3.28 3.80
C ALA A 226 -0.04 -1.77 4.03
N CYS A 227 -1.27 -1.24 4.04
CA CYS A 227 -1.54 0.16 4.39
C CYS A 227 -1.13 0.48 5.84
N SER A 228 -1.33 -0.46 6.78
CA SER A 228 -0.92 -0.32 8.18
C SER A 228 0.60 -0.24 8.33
N ALA A 229 1.31 -1.08 7.59
CA ALA A 229 2.77 -1.06 7.53
C ALA A 229 3.30 0.27 6.96
N GLN A 230 2.72 0.77 5.86
CA GLN A 230 3.06 2.09 5.31
C GLN A 230 2.84 3.22 6.32
N LEU A 231 1.73 3.18 7.08
CA LEU A 231 1.44 4.17 8.12
C LEU A 231 2.49 4.13 9.23
N LEU A 232 2.89 2.93 9.68
CA LEU A 232 3.92 2.78 10.69
C LEU A 232 5.27 3.33 10.22
N GLY A 233 5.69 3.01 9.00
CA GLY A 233 6.91 3.54 8.37
C GLY A 233 6.89 5.06 8.21
N ALA A 234 5.79 5.63 7.73
CA ALA A 234 5.64 7.08 7.63
C ALA A 234 5.69 7.77 9.01
N GLY A 235 5.11 7.13 10.04
CA GLY A 235 5.20 7.59 11.43
C GLY A 235 6.63 7.61 11.96
N ARG A 236 7.44 6.58 11.66
CA ARG A 236 8.86 6.52 11.99
C ARG A 236 9.63 7.65 11.33
N ALA A 237 9.47 7.86 10.03
CA ALA A 237 10.12 8.95 9.29
C ALA A 237 9.80 10.33 9.87
N LEU A 238 8.55 10.57 10.24
CA LEU A 238 8.10 11.82 10.87
C LEU A 238 8.72 12.02 12.26
N LEU A 239 8.83 10.96 13.06
CA LEU A 239 9.50 11.00 14.36
C LEU A 239 10.99 11.34 14.20
N GLU A 240 11.69 10.64 13.31
CA GLU A 240 13.11 10.85 13.04
C GLU A 240 13.38 12.28 12.53
N ALA A 241 12.58 12.76 11.57
CA ALA A 241 12.67 14.15 11.09
C ALA A 241 12.47 15.14 12.22
N SER A 242 11.51 14.88 13.12
CA SER A 242 11.23 15.76 14.27
C SER A 242 12.36 15.78 15.29
N VAL A 243 12.97 14.62 15.56
CA VAL A 243 14.14 14.51 16.45
C VAL A 243 15.33 15.26 15.85
N ARG A 244 15.63 15.06 14.56
CA ARG A 244 16.70 15.79 13.86
C ARG A 244 16.46 17.30 13.93
N HIS A 245 15.24 17.77 13.60
CA HIS A 245 14.91 19.21 13.66
C HIS A 245 15.06 19.77 15.08
N ALA A 246 14.52 19.08 16.08
CA ALA A 246 14.57 19.52 17.48
C ALA A 246 15.99 19.57 18.04
N SER A 247 16.90 18.74 17.53
CA SER A 247 18.30 18.72 17.97
C SER A 247 19.12 19.88 17.46
N VAL A 248 18.78 20.46 16.29
CA VAL A 248 19.56 21.54 15.67
C VAL A 248 18.88 22.90 15.78
N ARG A 249 17.55 22.95 15.84
CA ARG A 249 16.82 24.22 15.95
C ARG A 249 16.99 24.84 17.32
N ALA A 250 17.63 25.99 17.41
CA ALA A 250 17.84 26.72 18.67
C ALA A 250 16.78 27.81 18.84
N GLN A 251 16.20 27.91 20.04
CA GLN A 251 15.34 29.00 20.52
C GLN A 251 15.56 29.20 22.03
N PHE A 252 15.42 30.40 22.50
CA PHE A 252 15.65 30.75 23.92
C PHE A 252 17.01 30.26 24.45
N GLY A 253 18.06 30.40 23.62
CA GLY A 253 19.46 30.11 23.99
C GLY A 253 19.86 28.63 24.00
N ARG A 254 18.98 27.68 23.55
CA ARG A 254 19.29 26.26 23.49
C ARG A 254 18.47 25.54 22.42
N PRO A 255 18.88 24.30 22.00
CA PRO A 255 18.07 23.48 21.10
C PRO A 255 16.65 23.26 21.62
N VAL A 256 15.64 23.33 20.74
CA VAL A 256 14.23 23.15 21.17
C VAL A 256 13.97 21.75 21.73
N GLY A 257 14.73 20.74 21.35
CA GLY A 257 14.71 19.40 21.93
C GLY A 257 15.21 19.32 23.38
N ALA A 258 15.85 20.37 23.92
CA ALA A 258 16.22 20.43 25.32
C ALA A 258 15.03 20.72 26.25
N PHE A 259 13.90 21.21 25.71
CA PHE A 259 12.70 21.48 26.50
C PHE A 259 11.92 20.19 26.80
N GLN A 260 11.50 19.99 28.04
CA GLN A 260 10.79 18.78 28.48
C GLN A 260 9.49 18.54 27.70
N ALA A 261 8.75 19.61 27.38
CA ALA A 261 7.50 19.49 26.61
C ALA A 261 7.73 18.89 25.20
N VAL A 262 8.87 19.20 24.56
CA VAL A 262 9.25 18.62 23.26
C VAL A 262 9.70 17.17 23.43
N LYS A 263 10.54 16.89 24.45
CA LYS A 263 11.00 15.52 24.74
C LYS A 263 9.85 14.58 25.02
N HIS A 264 8.92 14.97 25.90
CA HIS A 264 7.76 14.13 26.24
C HIS A 264 6.87 13.89 25.03
N LYS A 265 6.63 14.93 24.22
CA LYS A 265 5.83 14.78 22.99
C LYS A 265 6.44 13.77 22.02
N LEU A 266 7.76 13.82 21.78
CA LEU A 266 8.43 12.88 20.89
C LEU A 266 8.54 11.48 21.50
N ALA A 267 8.70 11.37 22.82
CA ALA A 267 8.65 10.11 23.55
C ALA A 267 7.26 9.44 23.44
N ASP A 268 6.17 10.22 23.58
CA ASP A 268 4.80 9.70 23.43
C ASP A 268 4.54 9.18 22.00
N VAL A 269 5.13 9.84 20.99
CA VAL A 269 5.07 9.37 19.60
C VAL A 269 5.84 8.06 19.45
N ALA A 270 7.07 7.97 19.95
CA ALA A 270 7.88 6.75 19.93
C ALA A 270 7.14 5.58 20.59
N ILE A 271 6.60 5.79 21.79
CA ILE A 271 5.81 4.79 22.51
C ILE A 271 4.61 4.32 21.67
N GLY A 272 3.89 5.25 21.05
CA GLY A 272 2.73 4.91 20.20
C GLY A 272 3.10 4.03 19.00
N LEU A 273 4.23 4.31 18.35
CA LEU A 273 4.73 3.51 17.23
C LEU A 273 5.20 2.12 17.71
N GLU A 274 5.93 2.06 18.83
CA GLU A 274 6.41 0.80 19.42
C GLU A 274 5.25 -0.12 19.87
N PHE A 275 4.16 0.43 20.39
CA PHE A 275 2.97 -0.36 20.73
C PHE A 275 2.14 -0.81 19.52
N ALA A 276 2.20 -0.08 18.40
CA ALA A 276 1.50 -0.48 17.17
C ALA A 276 2.20 -1.65 16.46
N ARG A 277 3.53 -1.75 16.54
CA ARG A 277 4.33 -2.77 15.86
C ARG A 277 3.90 -4.20 16.18
N PRO A 278 3.85 -4.65 17.44
CA PRO A 278 3.49 -6.04 17.74
C PRO A 278 2.07 -6.41 17.29
N LEU A 279 1.15 -5.43 17.22
CA LEU A 279 -0.19 -5.69 16.67
C LEU A 279 -0.13 -5.93 15.17
N LEU A 280 0.73 -5.19 14.45
CA LEU A 280 0.94 -5.38 13.02
C LEU A 280 1.59 -6.73 12.72
N ASP A 281 2.61 -7.10 13.50
CA ASP A 281 3.32 -8.37 13.35
C ASP A 281 2.41 -9.57 13.66
N ALA A 282 1.60 -9.46 14.73
CA ALA A 282 0.61 -10.47 15.08
C ALA A 282 -0.47 -10.64 14.00
N ALA A 283 -0.95 -9.53 13.42
CA ALA A 283 -1.92 -9.57 12.32
C ALA A 283 -1.32 -10.23 11.07
N ALA A 284 -0.07 -9.93 10.74
CA ALA A 284 0.63 -10.56 9.62
C ALA A 284 0.80 -12.07 9.83
N THR A 285 1.16 -12.49 11.05
CA THR A 285 1.27 -13.90 11.41
C THR A 285 -0.08 -14.60 11.32
N ALA A 286 -1.14 -14.01 11.89
CA ALA A 286 -2.50 -14.57 11.84
C ALA A 286 -3.01 -14.74 10.39
N LEU A 287 -2.68 -13.79 9.49
CA LEU A 287 -2.98 -13.91 8.06
C LEU A 287 -2.17 -15.01 7.38
N GLY A 288 -0.90 -15.19 7.75
CA GLY A 288 -0.04 -16.23 7.21
C GLY A 288 -0.48 -17.63 7.61
N ASP A 289 -1.02 -17.77 8.81
CA ASP A 289 -1.52 -19.02 9.39
C ASP A 289 -3.00 -19.28 9.05
N ASP A 290 -3.65 -18.45 8.24
CA ASP A 290 -5.09 -18.47 7.95
C ASP A 290 -5.96 -18.57 9.21
N ALA A 291 -5.54 -17.92 10.29
CA ALA A 291 -6.21 -17.97 11.57
C ALA A 291 -7.62 -17.37 11.49
N ALA A 292 -8.58 -17.97 12.19
CA ALA A 292 -9.96 -17.47 12.24
C ALA A 292 -10.05 -16.01 12.77
N THR A 293 -9.05 -15.56 13.51
CA THR A 293 -8.97 -14.20 14.07
C THR A 293 -8.29 -13.18 13.15
N ALA A 294 -7.75 -13.60 11.99
CA ALA A 294 -6.92 -12.77 11.13
C ALA A 294 -7.57 -11.43 10.77
N GLY A 295 -8.84 -11.45 10.39
CA GLY A 295 -9.57 -10.22 10.04
C GLY A 295 -9.73 -9.24 11.19
N ARG A 296 -9.96 -9.75 12.42
CA ARG A 296 -9.98 -8.96 13.65
C ARG A 296 -8.61 -8.34 13.93
N ASP A 297 -7.58 -9.15 13.84
CA ASP A 297 -6.21 -8.77 14.20
C ASP A 297 -5.67 -7.73 13.21
N VAL A 298 -5.94 -7.88 11.90
CA VAL A 298 -5.68 -6.85 10.88
C VAL A 298 -6.42 -5.54 11.19
N SER A 299 -7.69 -5.63 11.59
CA SER A 299 -8.46 -4.44 11.94
C SER A 299 -7.92 -3.73 13.18
N ALA A 300 -7.47 -4.48 14.19
CA ALA A 300 -6.82 -3.92 15.38
C ALA A 300 -5.50 -3.23 15.03
N ALA A 301 -4.66 -3.88 14.21
CA ALA A 301 -3.40 -3.32 13.71
C ALA A 301 -3.64 -2.02 12.90
N LYS A 302 -4.63 -2.02 11.99
CA LYS A 302 -4.96 -0.82 11.18
C LYS A 302 -5.35 0.36 12.06
N VAL A 303 -6.14 0.16 13.10
CA VAL A 303 -6.51 1.22 14.06
C VAL A 303 -5.27 1.72 14.79
N ALA A 304 -4.44 0.82 15.34
CA ALA A 304 -3.25 1.19 16.11
C ALA A 304 -2.22 1.95 15.27
N CYS A 305 -1.90 1.45 14.06
CA CYS A 305 -0.94 2.09 13.16
C CYS A 305 -1.45 3.45 12.67
N ALA A 306 -2.76 3.57 12.35
CA ALA A 306 -3.35 4.84 11.94
C ALA A 306 -3.33 5.89 13.05
N ASP A 307 -3.65 5.50 14.29
CA ASP A 307 -3.60 6.38 15.46
C ASP A 307 -2.15 6.83 15.76
N ALA A 308 -1.18 5.91 15.70
CA ALA A 308 0.22 6.21 15.94
C ALA A 308 0.80 7.16 14.88
N ALA A 309 0.60 6.84 13.59
CA ALA A 309 1.05 7.68 12.49
C ALA A 309 0.41 9.07 12.49
N TYR A 310 -0.88 9.16 12.80
CA TYR A 310 -1.57 10.45 12.90
C TYR A 310 -1.03 11.32 14.04
N ARG A 311 -0.74 10.71 15.21
CA ARG A 311 -0.08 11.40 16.33
C ARG A 311 1.33 11.88 15.95
N ALA A 312 2.10 11.03 15.25
CA ALA A 312 3.41 11.38 14.73
C ALA A 312 3.34 12.60 13.78
N ALA A 313 2.39 12.60 12.84
CA ALA A 313 2.18 13.69 11.91
C ALA A 313 1.83 15.01 12.62
N ARG A 314 0.94 14.97 13.61
CA ARG A 314 0.59 16.15 14.39
C ARG A 314 1.76 16.67 15.24
N ALA A 315 2.52 15.77 15.86
CA ALA A 315 3.68 16.13 16.65
C ALA A 315 4.78 16.73 15.77
N ALA A 316 5.05 16.13 14.61
CA ALA A 316 6.02 16.63 13.64
C ALA A 316 5.67 18.04 13.18
N LEU A 317 4.42 18.27 12.80
CA LEU A 317 3.94 19.61 12.40
C LEU A 317 4.14 20.64 13.50
N GLN A 318 3.83 20.29 14.74
CA GLN A 318 3.99 21.18 15.90
C GLN A 318 5.47 21.48 16.20
N VAL A 319 6.35 20.48 16.11
CA VAL A 319 7.79 20.63 16.40
C VAL A 319 8.49 21.48 15.35
N HIS A 320 8.12 21.33 14.07
CA HIS A 320 8.66 22.13 12.98
C HIS A 320 8.05 23.54 12.93
N GLY A 321 6.83 23.75 13.44
CA GLY A 321 6.13 25.03 13.38
C GLY A 321 5.80 25.47 11.95
N ALA A 322 5.93 26.75 11.64
CA ALA A 322 5.51 27.31 10.35
C ALA A 322 6.18 26.64 9.13
N ILE A 323 7.47 26.28 9.22
CA ILE A 323 8.19 25.63 8.12
C ILE A 323 7.62 24.25 7.76
N GLY A 324 6.97 23.57 8.71
CA GLY A 324 6.33 22.29 8.47
C GLY A 324 5.11 22.36 7.54
N TYR A 325 4.57 23.56 7.30
CA TYR A 325 3.46 23.80 6.35
C TYR A 325 3.93 24.20 4.96
N THR A 326 5.22 24.49 4.78
CA THR A 326 5.75 24.98 3.51
C THR A 326 6.21 23.83 2.63
N ALA A 327 6.19 24.04 1.31
CA ALA A 327 6.74 23.09 0.34
C ALA A 327 8.29 23.08 0.33
N GLU A 328 8.92 23.98 1.10
CA GLU A 328 10.39 24.04 1.24
C GLU A 328 10.95 22.84 2.01
N LEU A 329 10.10 22.20 2.84
CA LEU A 329 10.48 21.05 3.61
C LEU A 329 9.72 19.81 3.10
N ASP A 330 10.45 18.72 2.85
CA ASP A 330 9.87 17.45 2.37
C ASP A 330 8.85 16.83 3.36
N LEU A 331 8.85 17.29 4.61
CA LEU A 331 7.94 16.83 5.66
C LEU A 331 6.48 16.81 5.21
N SER A 332 6.08 17.77 4.36
CA SER A 332 4.72 17.87 3.81
C SER A 332 4.26 16.63 3.06
N LEU A 333 5.19 15.88 2.43
CA LEU A 333 4.89 14.63 1.71
C LEU A 333 4.40 13.55 2.68
N TRP A 334 5.09 13.36 3.80
CA TRP A 334 4.66 12.38 4.83
C TRP A 334 3.39 12.81 5.55
N LEU A 335 3.23 14.11 5.83
CA LEU A 335 1.99 14.63 6.43
C LEU A 335 0.78 14.37 5.55
N ALA A 336 0.89 14.63 4.25
CA ALA A 336 -0.16 14.39 3.27
C ALA A 336 -0.45 12.89 3.10
N LYS A 337 0.60 12.07 2.98
CA LYS A 337 0.48 10.61 2.87
C LYS A 337 -0.21 10.00 4.08
N VAL A 338 0.18 10.34 5.29
CA VAL A 338 -0.49 9.86 6.51
C VAL A 338 -1.97 10.25 6.50
N ARG A 339 -2.30 11.50 6.15
CA ARG A 339 -3.70 11.96 6.05
C ARG A 339 -4.50 11.17 5.03
N ALA A 340 -3.91 10.79 3.89
CA ALA A 340 -4.55 10.00 2.85
C ALA A 340 -4.72 8.53 3.25
N LEU A 341 -3.71 7.94 3.91
CA LEU A 341 -3.70 6.52 4.27
C LEU A 341 -4.53 6.19 5.52
N VAL A 342 -4.74 7.14 6.44
CA VAL A 342 -5.55 6.91 7.66
C VAL A 342 -6.97 6.39 7.32
N PRO A 343 -7.75 7.01 6.42
CA PRO A 343 -9.06 6.48 6.02
C PRO A 343 -9.01 5.40 4.93
N ALA A 344 -7.88 5.22 4.25
CA ALA A 344 -7.77 4.23 3.18
C ALA A 344 -7.86 2.80 3.72
N TRP A 345 -8.40 1.89 2.91
CA TRP A 345 -8.60 0.49 3.27
C TRP A 345 -9.57 0.28 4.44
N GLY A 346 -10.54 1.16 4.58
CA GLY A 346 -11.51 1.19 5.65
C GLY A 346 -11.19 2.23 6.71
N SER A 347 -12.23 2.90 7.19
CA SER A 347 -12.13 3.89 8.26
C SER A 347 -11.80 3.23 9.61
N GLN A 348 -11.21 4.00 10.52
CA GLN A 348 -10.97 3.52 11.88
C GLN A 348 -12.26 3.09 12.62
N ALA A 349 -13.40 3.73 12.30
CA ALA A 349 -14.69 3.35 12.87
C ALA A 349 -15.14 1.97 12.38
N GLU A 350 -15.00 1.67 11.08
CA GLU A 350 -15.32 0.36 10.50
C GLU A 350 -14.43 -0.74 11.09
N HIS A 351 -13.13 -0.49 11.22
CA HIS A 351 -12.20 -1.46 11.81
C HIS A 351 -12.50 -1.71 13.28
N ARG A 352 -12.76 -0.66 14.08
CA ARG A 352 -13.20 -0.83 15.48
C ARG A 352 -14.51 -1.62 15.59
N ALA A 353 -15.47 -1.35 14.71
CA ALA A 353 -16.73 -2.09 14.66
C ALA A 353 -16.51 -3.57 14.29
N ARG A 354 -15.58 -3.88 13.35
CA ARG A 354 -15.21 -5.27 13.02
C ARG A 354 -14.61 -5.99 14.24
N VAL A 355 -13.66 -5.38 14.92
CA VAL A 355 -13.06 -5.94 16.15
C VAL A 355 -14.16 -6.24 17.19
N MET A 356 -15.05 -5.29 17.44
CA MET A 356 -16.12 -5.47 18.44
C MET A 356 -17.10 -6.58 18.06
N ARG A 357 -17.50 -6.68 16.80
CA ARG A 357 -18.38 -7.77 16.31
C ARG A 357 -17.75 -9.15 16.54
N GLU A 358 -16.49 -9.32 16.21
CA GLU A 358 -15.81 -10.60 16.39
C GLU A 358 -15.59 -10.97 17.85
N LEU A 359 -15.25 -9.99 18.70
CA LEU A 359 -15.11 -10.22 20.16
C LEU A 359 -16.44 -10.53 20.85
N SER A 360 -17.55 -9.96 20.39
CA SER A 360 -18.88 -10.22 20.98
C SER A 360 -19.54 -11.50 20.50
N GLY A 361 -18.87 -12.31 19.68
CA GLY A 361 -19.43 -13.55 19.10
C GLY A 361 -20.54 -13.30 18.10
N GLN A 362 -20.77 -12.06 17.66
CA GLN A 362 -21.74 -11.68 16.63
C GLN A 362 -21.13 -11.72 15.20
N GLY A 363 -19.94 -12.30 15.05
CA GLY A 363 -19.36 -12.61 13.77
C GLY A 363 -20.16 -13.73 13.11
N GLY A 364 -21.09 -13.39 12.22
CA GLY A 364 -21.74 -14.34 11.35
C GLY A 364 -20.72 -15.03 10.44
N PRO A 365 -21.11 -16.11 9.75
CA PRO A 365 -20.22 -16.82 8.83
C PRO A 365 -19.61 -15.85 7.81
N ARG A 366 -18.36 -16.09 7.47
CA ARG A 366 -17.57 -15.32 6.48
C ARG A 366 -18.18 -15.34 5.10
#